data_73eb977a53a7f1a1bf6cdc6f37a0cac5
#
_entry.id   73eb977a53a7f1a1bf6cdc6f37a0cac5
#
_cell.length_a   1.000
_cell.length_b   1.000
_cell.length_c   1.000
_cell.angle_alpha   90.00
_cell.angle_beta   90.00
_cell.angle_gamma   90.00
#
_symmetry.space_group_name_H-M   'P 1'
#
loop_
_entity.id
_entity.type
_entity.pdbx_description
1 polymer ?
#
loop_
_entity_poly.entity_id
_entity_poly.type
_entity_poly.pdbx_seq_one_letter_code
_entity_poly.pdbx_strand_id
1 'polypeptide(L)'
;MWWSIVGLGGSCFVSSTDKRTALKGYQVWEEGECRAWCQHNSEKELAREALIYKHLGEHPHILHCYGLEEVHPGINSLRLEYAPFGDVRKFIREHKAAPLTKGVRLRMALDTALGLSHIHARRVQHCDMSCRNLFLFDNYRVKIGDFGGSLIEGQDELRGGVCEEAAYELPLRGREFWSRPARKRELFALGSAIYEIMAWASPYEGQEDGEIEKKYAKGEFPTLEGITASNIIQMCWDEKYGSADEVAEALRALIASQR
;
A
#
# COMPACT_ATOMS: atom_id res chain seq x y z
N MET A 1 12.16 -18.45 -22.52
CA MET A 1 11.18 -18.38 -21.42
C MET A 1 10.50 -17.03 -21.56
N TRP A 2 9.17 -16.97 -21.69
CA TRP A 2 8.48 -15.69 -21.95
C TRP A 2 8.12 -15.07 -20.58
N TRP A 3 8.61 -13.86 -20.32
CA TRP A 3 8.25 -13.07 -19.16
C TRP A 3 6.95 -12.33 -19.45
N SER A 4 5.98 -12.43 -18.56
CA SER A 4 4.80 -11.55 -18.62
C SER A 4 4.98 -10.41 -17.61
N ILE A 5 4.88 -9.17 -18.10
CA ILE A 5 4.83 -8.00 -17.23
C ILE A 5 3.49 -8.02 -16.52
N VAL A 6 3.50 -8.03 -15.19
CA VAL A 6 2.31 -8.07 -14.33
C VAL A 6 2.06 -6.73 -13.64
N GLY A 7 3.07 -5.84 -13.59
CA GLY A 7 2.94 -4.50 -13.04
C GLY A 7 4.01 -3.55 -13.58
N LEU A 8 3.67 -2.27 -13.66
CA LEU A 8 4.57 -1.17 -14.01
C LEU A 8 4.47 -0.12 -12.90
N GLY A 9 5.57 0.17 -12.23
CA GLY A 9 5.73 1.29 -11.31
C GLY A 9 6.52 2.44 -11.94
N GLY A 10 6.65 3.55 -11.22
CA GLY A 10 7.38 4.74 -11.70
C GLY A 10 8.87 4.48 -12.01
N SER A 11 9.52 3.57 -11.28
CA SER A 11 10.95 3.25 -11.43
C SER A 11 11.21 1.76 -11.66
N CYS A 12 10.23 0.90 -11.46
CA CYS A 12 10.36 -0.54 -11.51
C CYS A 12 9.28 -1.21 -12.35
N PHE A 13 9.59 -2.38 -12.88
CA PHE A 13 8.61 -3.29 -13.47
C PHE A 13 8.53 -4.58 -12.66
N VAL A 14 7.38 -5.23 -12.69
CA VAL A 14 7.16 -6.53 -12.06
C VAL A 14 6.80 -7.55 -13.13
N SER A 15 7.51 -8.66 -13.14
CA SER A 15 7.31 -9.75 -14.10
C SER A 15 7.16 -11.10 -13.38
N SER A 16 6.47 -12.04 -14.02
CA SER A 16 6.36 -13.42 -13.53
C SER A 16 6.45 -14.41 -14.69
N THR A 17 7.02 -15.58 -14.44
CA THR A 17 7.13 -16.68 -15.41
C THR A 17 6.34 -17.91 -14.98
N ASP A 18 6.11 -18.11 -13.70
CA ASP A 18 5.57 -19.33 -13.12
C ASP A 18 4.26 -19.12 -12.33
N LYS A 19 3.80 -17.88 -12.21
CA LYS A 19 2.65 -17.49 -11.38
C LYS A 19 2.74 -17.96 -9.91
N ARG A 20 3.96 -18.18 -9.43
CA ARG A 20 4.26 -18.50 -8.02
C ARG A 20 5.07 -17.40 -7.39
N THR A 21 6.00 -16.84 -8.17
CA THR A 21 6.86 -15.74 -7.77
C THR A 21 6.80 -14.61 -8.78
N ALA A 22 7.05 -13.40 -8.30
CA ALA A 22 7.18 -12.19 -9.10
C ALA A 22 8.60 -11.62 -8.90
N LEU A 23 9.17 -11.06 -9.95
CA LEU A 23 10.45 -10.36 -9.92
C LEU A 23 10.19 -8.87 -10.14
N LYS A 24 10.52 -8.06 -9.12
CA LYS A 24 10.53 -6.59 -9.21
C LYS A 24 11.93 -6.18 -9.62
N GLY A 25 12.03 -5.56 -10.78
CA GLY A 25 13.28 -5.11 -11.38
C GLY A 25 13.18 -3.69 -11.90
N TYR A 26 14.27 -3.20 -12.45
CA TYR A 26 14.36 -1.88 -13.06
C TYR A 26 14.82 -1.99 -14.52
N GLN A 27 14.51 -0.98 -15.31
CA GLN A 27 14.91 -0.94 -16.72
C GLN A 27 16.39 -0.60 -16.84
N VAL A 28 17.18 -1.56 -17.33
CA VAL A 28 18.65 -1.42 -17.52
C VAL A 28 18.97 -0.85 -18.91
N TRP A 29 18.14 -1.18 -19.91
CA TRP A 29 18.35 -0.83 -21.30
C TRP A 29 17.22 0.02 -21.85
N GLU A 30 17.55 1.07 -22.59
CA GLU A 30 16.63 1.86 -23.36
C GLU A 30 17.25 2.13 -24.73
N GLU A 31 16.50 1.85 -25.81
CA GLU A 31 16.92 2.05 -27.19
C GLU A 31 18.30 1.44 -27.54
N GLY A 32 18.67 0.35 -26.85
CA GLY A 32 19.95 -0.35 -27.05
C GLY A 32 21.13 0.21 -26.23
N GLU A 33 20.91 1.25 -25.44
CA GLU A 33 21.92 1.81 -24.55
C GLU A 33 21.69 1.43 -23.08
N CYS A 34 22.78 1.17 -22.34
CA CYS A 34 22.71 0.86 -20.90
C CYS A 34 22.50 2.16 -20.09
N ARG A 35 21.43 2.21 -19.29
CA ARG A 35 21.18 3.30 -18.34
C ARG A 35 21.98 3.14 -17.05
N ALA A 36 23.30 3.11 -17.13
CA ALA A 36 24.18 2.87 -15.97
C ALA A 36 23.91 3.80 -14.77
N TRP A 37 23.51 5.04 -15.01
CA TRP A 37 23.18 5.99 -13.92
C TRP A 37 21.89 5.63 -13.20
N CYS A 38 20.84 5.26 -13.92
CA CYS A 38 19.59 4.78 -13.34
C CYS A 38 19.79 3.45 -12.61
N GLN A 39 20.63 2.56 -13.16
CA GLN A 39 20.96 1.27 -12.59
C GLN A 39 21.43 1.39 -11.13
N HIS A 40 22.42 2.23 -10.87
CA HIS A 40 23.03 2.34 -9.52
C HIS A 40 22.04 2.81 -8.44
N ASN A 41 21.13 3.74 -8.75
CA ASN A 41 20.11 4.18 -7.82
C ASN A 41 19.04 3.10 -7.62
N SER A 42 18.57 2.49 -8.70
CA SER A 42 17.56 1.44 -8.66
C SER A 42 18.03 0.19 -7.91
N GLU A 43 19.30 -0.20 -8.05
CA GLU A 43 19.87 -1.31 -7.25
C GLU A 43 19.88 -0.99 -5.75
N LYS A 44 20.25 0.23 -5.37
CA LYS A 44 20.20 0.68 -3.97
C LYS A 44 18.78 0.68 -3.43
N GLU A 45 17.81 1.15 -4.22
CA GLU A 45 16.40 1.15 -3.85
C GLU A 45 15.87 -0.27 -3.63
N LEU A 46 16.16 -1.21 -4.56
CA LEU A 46 15.78 -2.61 -4.39
C LEU A 46 16.47 -3.28 -3.21
N ALA A 47 17.76 -3.01 -3.01
CA ALA A 47 18.50 -3.54 -1.87
C ALA A 47 17.94 -3.01 -0.54
N ARG A 48 17.56 -1.73 -0.51
CA ARG A 48 16.90 -1.12 0.63
C ARG A 48 15.53 -1.75 0.89
N GLU A 49 14.71 -1.93 -0.14
CA GLU A 49 13.41 -2.59 0.00
C GLU A 49 13.57 -4.03 0.55
N ALA A 50 14.57 -4.78 0.07
CA ALA A 50 14.90 -6.10 0.61
C ALA A 50 15.27 -6.05 2.10
N LEU A 51 16.00 -5.02 2.54
CA LEU A 51 16.32 -4.82 3.96
C LEU A 51 15.08 -4.51 4.80
N ILE A 52 14.15 -3.72 4.28
CA ILE A 52 12.86 -3.45 4.98
C ILE A 52 12.07 -4.75 5.14
N TYR A 53 11.91 -5.56 4.08
CA TYR A 53 11.26 -6.86 4.19
C TYR A 53 11.93 -7.78 5.23
N LYS A 54 13.27 -7.84 5.22
CA LYS A 54 14.03 -8.61 6.21
C LYS A 54 13.81 -8.11 7.64
N HIS A 55 13.74 -6.79 7.82
CA HIS A 55 13.49 -6.17 9.12
C HIS A 55 12.07 -6.45 9.63
N LEU A 56 11.07 -6.40 8.75
CA LEU A 56 9.68 -6.74 9.06
C LEU A 56 9.54 -8.21 9.46
N GLY A 57 10.29 -9.10 8.81
CA GLY A 57 10.15 -10.55 8.97
C GLY A 57 8.86 -11.09 8.36
N GLU A 58 8.61 -12.38 8.54
CA GLU A 58 7.42 -13.03 8.00
C GLU A 58 6.17 -12.66 8.80
N HIS A 59 5.10 -12.34 8.09
CA HIS A 59 3.79 -12.07 8.68
C HIS A 59 2.67 -12.38 7.68
N PRO A 60 1.51 -12.95 8.10
CA PRO A 60 0.45 -13.37 7.18
C PRO A 60 -0.16 -12.22 6.35
N HIS A 61 -0.01 -10.96 6.77
CA HIS A 61 -0.51 -9.78 6.09
C HIS A 61 0.60 -8.90 5.48
N ILE A 62 1.81 -9.43 5.35
CA ILE A 62 2.92 -8.82 4.61
C ILE A 62 3.27 -9.72 3.44
N LEU A 63 3.46 -9.12 2.26
CA LEU A 63 3.88 -9.84 1.06
C LEU A 63 5.22 -10.53 1.34
N HIS A 64 5.32 -11.83 1.05
CA HIS A 64 6.56 -12.55 1.31
C HIS A 64 7.64 -12.14 0.31
N CYS A 65 8.83 -11.85 0.83
CA CYS A 65 10.01 -11.50 0.05
C CYS A 65 11.08 -12.59 0.19
N TYR A 66 11.46 -13.17 -0.93
CA TYR A 66 12.52 -14.20 -1.00
C TYR A 66 13.92 -13.60 -1.02
N GLY A 67 14.04 -12.26 -1.13
CA GLY A 67 15.30 -11.54 -1.21
C GLY A 67 15.68 -11.12 -2.62
N LEU A 68 16.92 -10.65 -2.75
CA LEU A 68 17.49 -10.28 -4.05
C LEU A 68 17.95 -11.54 -4.78
N GLU A 69 17.68 -11.57 -6.09
CA GLU A 69 18.10 -12.62 -7.02
C GLU A 69 18.85 -11.99 -8.19
N GLU A 70 20.04 -12.47 -8.47
CA GLU A 70 20.78 -12.07 -9.65
C GLU A 70 20.14 -12.71 -10.89
N VAL A 71 19.47 -11.89 -11.70
CA VAL A 71 18.75 -12.33 -12.91
C VAL A 71 19.60 -12.27 -14.16
N HIS A 72 20.69 -11.49 -14.12
CA HIS A 72 21.74 -11.38 -15.14
C HIS A 72 23.03 -10.92 -14.42
N PRO A 73 24.24 -11.24 -14.94
CA PRO A 73 25.48 -10.80 -14.31
C PRO A 73 25.48 -9.31 -13.94
N GLY A 74 25.59 -9.03 -12.63
CA GLY A 74 25.54 -7.67 -12.08
C GLY A 74 24.16 -7.02 -12.00
N ILE A 75 23.06 -7.69 -12.36
CA ILE A 75 21.69 -7.16 -12.32
C ILE A 75 20.86 -7.97 -11.36
N ASN A 76 20.41 -7.32 -10.29
CA ASN A 76 19.57 -7.93 -9.26
C ASN A 76 18.10 -7.51 -9.40
N SER A 77 17.20 -8.43 -9.11
CA SER A 77 15.77 -8.19 -8.94
C SER A 77 15.32 -8.66 -7.57
N LEU A 78 14.27 -8.05 -7.04
CA LEU A 78 13.66 -8.46 -5.79
C LEU A 78 12.66 -9.57 -6.09
N ARG A 79 12.85 -10.75 -5.51
CA ARG A 79 11.94 -11.88 -5.66
C ARG A 79 10.86 -11.84 -4.59
N LEU A 80 9.62 -11.78 -5.03
CA LEU A 80 8.43 -11.64 -4.19
C LEU A 80 7.45 -12.78 -4.43
N GLU A 81 6.56 -13.01 -3.48
CA GLU A 81 5.39 -13.86 -3.64
C GLU A 81 4.48 -13.30 -4.75
N TYR A 82 3.95 -14.16 -5.59
CA TYR A 82 3.03 -13.75 -6.64
C TYR A 82 1.60 -13.63 -6.12
N ALA A 83 0.99 -12.47 -6.27
CA ALA A 83 -0.40 -12.23 -5.93
C ALA A 83 -1.31 -12.59 -7.13
N PRO A 84 -2.11 -13.67 -7.04
CA PRO A 84 -2.86 -14.19 -8.19
C PRO A 84 -3.94 -13.23 -8.68
N PHE A 85 -4.46 -12.36 -7.82
CA PHE A 85 -5.46 -11.36 -8.17
C PHE A 85 -4.90 -9.94 -8.30
N GLY A 86 -3.57 -9.77 -8.27
CA GLY A 86 -2.90 -8.48 -8.37
C GLY A 86 -3.15 -7.57 -7.17
N ASP A 87 -3.14 -6.26 -7.40
CA ASP A 87 -3.44 -5.27 -6.38
C ASP A 87 -4.95 -5.04 -6.22
N VAL A 88 -5.35 -4.63 -5.01
CA VAL A 88 -6.76 -4.44 -4.63
C VAL A 88 -7.44 -3.37 -5.48
N ARG A 89 -6.77 -2.26 -5.81
CA ARG A 89 -7.36 -1.20 -6.64
C ARG A 89 -7.70 -1.69 -8.05
N LYS A 90 -6.76 -2.40 -8.69
CA LYS A 90 -6.98 -3.00 -9.99
C LYS A 90 -8.13 -4.00 -9.94
N PHE A 91 -8.14 -4.85 -8.91
CA PHE A 91 -9.22 -5.82 -8.72
C PHE A 91 -10.59 -5.15 -8.57
N ILE A 92 -10.69 -4.08 -7.77
CA ILE A 92 -11.92 -3.29 -7.60
C ILE A 92 -12.40 -2.73 -8.96
N ARG A 93 -11.49 -2.14 -9.74
CA ARG A 93 -11.82 -1.57 -11.06
C ARG A 93 -12.32 -2.62 -12.04
N GLU A 94 -11.68 -3.78 -12.07
CA GLU A 94 -12.05 -4.88 -12.96
C GLU A 94 -13.37 -5.55 -12.55
N HIS A 95 -13.75 -5.48 -11.27
CA HIS A 95 -14.95 -6.11 -10.71
C HIS A 95 -16.00 -5.08 -10.22
N LYS A 96 -16.00 -3.87 -10.78
CA LYS A 96 -16.85 -2.77 -10.33
C LYS A 96 -18.35 -3.10 -10.37
N ALA A 97 -18.80 -3.83 -11.39
CA ALA A 97 -20.20 -4.24 -11.56
C ALA A 97 -20.65 -5.37 -10.61
N ALA A 98 -19.70 -6.10 -10.00
CA ALA A 98 -19.98 -7.24 -9.14
C ALA A 98 -19.10 -7.19 -7.88
N PRO A 99 -19.39 -6.28 -6.93
CA PRO A 99 -18.61 -6.14 -5.71
C PRO A 99 -18.65 -7.41 -4.88
N LEU A 100 -17.55 -7.70 -4.19
CA LEU A 100 -17.50 -8.75 -3.17
C LEU A 100 -18.49 -8.47 -2.04
N THR A 101 -18.93 -9.52 -1.34
CA THR A 101 -19.86 -9.37 -0.23
C THR A 101 -19.28 -8.48 0.88
N LYS A 102 -20.14 -7.81 1.64
CA LYS A 102 -19.73 -6.94 2.77
C LYS A 102 -18.80 -7.67 3.75
N GLY A 103 -19.10 -8.93 4.07
CA GLY A 103 -18.27 -9.73 4.98
C GLY A 103 -16.88 -10.01 4.43
N VAL A 104 -16.72 -10.22 3.13
CA VAL A 104 -15.40 -10.39 2.50
C VAL A 104 -14.63 -9.07 2.55
N ARG A 105 -15.27 -7.95 2.16
CA ARG A 105 -14.66 -6.62 2.19
C ARG A 105 -14.22 -6.21 3.60
N LEU A 106 -15.02 -6.52 4.64
CA LEU A 106 -14.62 -6.28 6.04
C LEU A 106 -13.39 -7.10 6.45
N ARG A 107 -13.28 -8.35 5.97
CA ARG A 107 -12.07 -9.15 6.21
C ARG A 107 -10.85 -8.59 5.51
N MET A 108 -10.99 -8.11 4.26
CA MET A 108 -9.91 -7.41 3.54
C MET A 108 -9.44 -6.17 4.30
N ALA A 109 -10.38 -5.34 4.80
CA ALA A 109 -10.08 -4.19 5.63
C ALA A 109 -9.35 -4.58 6.93
N LEU A 110 -9.78 -5.66 7.59
CA LEU A 110 -9.13 -6.17 8.79
C LEU A 110 -7.70 -6.67 8.49
N ASP A 111 -7.50 -7.43 7.41
CA ASP A 111 -6.18 -7.89 7.00
C ASP A 111 -5.22 -6.70 6.77
N THR A 112 -5.71 -5.63 6.14
CA THR A 112 -4.95 -4.40 5.91
C THR A 112 -4.56 -3.73 7.23
N ALA A 113 -5.50 -3.59 8.17
CA ALA A 113 -5.22 -3.00 9.48
C ALA A 113 -4.20 -3.82 10.29
N LEU A 114 -4.31 -5.17 10.23
CA LEU A 114 -3.37 -6.08 10.89
C LEU A 114 -1.97 -6.02 10.27
N GLY A 115 -1.89 -5.90 8.95
CA GLY A 115 -0.61 -5.69 8.25
C GLY A 115 0.07 -4.39 8.68
N LEU A 116 -0.67 -3.28 8.70
CA LEU A 116 -0.14 -1.98 9.13
C LEU A 116 0.24 -1.98 10.62
N SER A 117 -0.53 -2.67 11.47
CA SER A 117 -0.19 -2.85 12.88
C SER A 117 1.17 -3.55 13.04
N HIS A 118 1.42 -4.63 12.29
CA HIS A 118 2.71 -5.31 12.29
C HIS A 118 3.85 -4.39 11.83
N ILE A 119 3.66 -3.63 10.74
CA ILE A 119 4.64 -2.65 10.24
C ILE A 119 5.00 -1.66 11.35
N HIS A 120 4.01 -1.10 12.02
CA HIS A 120 4.20 -0.17 13.12
C HIS A 120 4.89 -0.80 14.35
N ALA A 121 4.55 -2.04 14.69
CA ALA A 121 5.20 -2.77 15.79
C ALA A 121 6.70 -3.01 15.52
N ARG A 122 7.07 -3.13 14.23
CA ARG A 122 8.47 -3.23 13.79
C ARG A 122 9.16 -1.88 13.60
N ARG A 123 8.51 -0.77 14.03
CA ARG A 123 9.01 0.60 13.90
C ARG A 123 9.34 0.99 12.46
N VAL A 124 8.52 0.51 11.52
CA VAL A 124 8.57 0.88 10.11
C VAL A 124 7.41 1.79 9.80
N GLN A 125 7.62 2.75 8.91
CA GLN A 125 6.62 3.59 8.26
C GLN A 125 6.55 3.17 6.81
N HIS A 126 5.37 2.87 6.29
CA HIS A 126 5.19 2.44 4.90
C HIS A 126 5.40 3.61 3.93
N CYS A 127 4.91 4.79 4.27
CA CYS A 127 5.00 6.06 3.54
C CYS A 127 4.25 6.13 2.21
N ASP A 128 3.69 5.04 1.70
CA ASP A 128 2.88 4.98 0.47
C ASP A 128 1.71 3.99 0.61
N MET A 129 0.99 4.09 1.75
CA MET A 129 -0.19 3.23 1.97
C MET A 129 -1.31 3.59 1.00
N SER A 130 -1.67 2.65 0.13
CA SER A 130 -2.84 2.75 -0.75
C SER A 130 -3.28 1.38 -1.24
N CYS A 131 -4.48 1.27 -1.83
CA CYS A 131 -4.96 0.00 -2.39
C CYS A 131 -4.12 -0.52 -3.57
N ARG A 132 -3.20 0.27 -4.13
CA ARG A 132 -2.19 -0.20 -5.12
C ARG A 132 -1.12 -1.08 -4.49
N ASN A 133 -0.83 -0.87 -3.20
CA ASN A 133 0.20 -1.58 -2.44
C ASN A 133 -0.39 -2.67 -1.53
N LEU A 134 -1.69 -2.98 -1.73
CA LEU A 134 -2.40 -4.09 -1.12
C LEU A 134 -2.59 -5.20 -2.15
N PHE A 135 -2.00 -6.35 -1.91
CA PHE A 135 -2.00 -7.48 -2.84
C PHE A 135 -3.01 -8.54 -2.43
N LEU A 136 -3.77 -9.06 -3.41
CA LEU A 136 -4.91 -9.93 -3.18
C LEU A 136 -4.59 -11.39 -3.51
N PHE A 137 -4.87 -12.26 -2.56
CA PHE A 137 -4.59 -13.69 -2.59
C PHE A 137 -5.88 -14.53 -2.51
N ASP A 138 -5.74 -15.85 -2.58
CA ASP A 138 -6.85 -16.79 -2.45
C ASP A 138 -7.68 -16.51 -1.19
N ASN A 139 -8.98 -16.81 -1.28
CA ASN A 139 -9.96 -16.45 -0.25
C ASN A 139 -10.03 -14.95 0.06
N TYR A 140 -9.58 -14.11 -0.89
CA TYR A 140 -9.55 -12.65 -0.79
C TYR A 140 -8.76 -12.14 0.43
N ARG A 141 -7.66 -12.84 0.76
CA ARG A 141 -6.73 -12.39 1.81
C ARG A 141 -5.85 -11.26 1.26
N VAL A 142 -5.61 -10.27 2.12
CA VAL A 142 -4.81 -9.09 1.74
C VAL A 142 -3.47 -9.12 2.42
N LYS A 143 -2.41 -8.81 1.65
CA LYS A 143 -1.06 -8.57 2.14
C LYS A 143 -0.56 -7.21 1.68
N ILE A 144 0.15 -6.49 2.56
CA ILE A 144 0.80 -5.22 2.24
C ILE A 144 2.17 -5.51 1.62
N GLY A 145 2.53 -4.79 0.57
CA GLY A 145 3.84 -4.85 -0.07
C GLY A 145 4.23 -3.50 -0.66
N ASP A 146 5.28 -3.48 -1.46
CA ASP A 146 5.92 -2.29 -2.01
C ASP A 146 6.47 -1.34 -0.93
N PHE A 147 7.59 -1.76 -0.32
CA PHE A 147 8.28 -1.00 0.73
C PHE A 147 9.40 -0.11 0.18
N GLY A 148 9.43 0.17 -1.12
CA GLY A 148 10.47 0.99 -1.76
C GLY A 148 10.60 2.40 -1.17
N GLY A 149 9.49 2.98 -0.71
CA GLY A 149 9.44 4.29 -0.04
C GLY A 149 9.49 4.25 1.48
N SER A 150 9.55 3.07 2.09
CA SER A 150 9.40 2.89 3.53
C SER A 150 10.61 3.32 4.34
N LEU A 151 10.40 3.66 5.61
CA LEU A 151 11.43 4.15 6.53
C LEU A 151 11.45 3.30 7.81
N ILE A 152 12.66 3.01 8.33
CA ILE A 152 12.84 2.45 9.67
C ILE A 152 13.07 3.59 10.65
N GLU A 153 12.21 3.73 11.64
CA GLU A 153 12.28 4.81 12.65
C GLU A 153 13.64 4.80 13.39
N GLY A 154 14.31 5.94 13.37
CA GLY A 154 15.60 6.15 14.02
C GLY A 154 16.81 5.63 13.24
N GLN A 155 16.63 5.03 12.07
CA GLN A 155 17.72 4.63 11.18
C GLN A 155 17.76 5.47 9.91
N ASP A 156 16.61 5.96 9.49
CA ASP A 156 16.46 6.74 8.27
C ASP A 156 16.15 8.19 8.62
N GLU A 157 16.83 9.09 7.95
CA GLU A 157 16.42 10.47 7.90
C GLU A 157 15.16 10.57 7.03
N LEU A 158 14.21 11.42 7.42
CA LEU A 158 13.07 11.80 6.59
C LEU A 158 13.59 12.48 5.32
N ARG A 159 14.02 11.70 4.36
CA ARG A 159 14.36 12.19 3.03
C ARG A 159 13.05 12.38 2.30
N GLY A 160 12.70 13.63 2.02
CA GLY A 160 11.52 13.97 1.24
C GLY A 160 11.54 13.20 -0.07
N GLY A 161 10.58 12.34 -0.30
CA GLY A 161 10.57 11.57 -1.53
C GLY A 161 9.29 10.82 -1.83
N VAL A 162 8.66 10.21 -0.85
CA VAL A 162 7.41 9.51 -1.10
C VAL A 162 6.31 10.18 -0.31
N CYS A 163 5.29 10.64 -1.03
CA CYS A 163 4.06 11.16 -0.47
C CYS A 163 2.95 10.19 -0.84
N GLU A 164 2.01 10.02 0.06
CA GLU A 164 0.77 9.31 -0.23
C GLU A 164 0.04 9.98 -1.40
N GLU A 165 -0.75 9.23 -2.15
CA GLU A 165 -1.66 9.81 -3.15
C GLU A 165 -2.58 10.85 -2.51
N ALA A 166 -3.00 11.88 -3.24
CA ALA A 166 -3.85 12.96 -2.73
C ALA A 166 -5.09 12.45 -1.97
N ALA A 167 -5.70 11.36 -2.44
CA ALA A 167 -6.84 10.73 -1.78
C ALA A 167 -6.51 9.95 -0.49
N TYR A 168 -5.21 9.78 -0.19
CA TYR A 168 -4.69 9.07 0.97
C TYR A 168 -3.84 9.96 1.88
N GLU A 169 -3.60 11.20 1.45
CA GLU A 169 -2.74 12.13 2.17
C GLU A 169 -3.50 12.85 3.28
N LEU A 170 -2.95 12.78 4.51
CA LEU A 170 -3.50 13.53 5.65
C LEU A 170 -3.42 15.04 5.37
N PRO A 171 -4.56 15.77 5.39
CA PRO A 171 -4.57 17.21 5.19
C PRO A 171 -3.71 17.95 6.24
N LEU A 172 -3.16 19.10 5.84
CA LEU A 172 -2.28 19.89 6.70
C LEU A 172 -2.94 20.35 8.00
N ARG A 173 -4.20 20.74 7.96
CA ARG A 173 -4.96 21.21 9.14
C ARG A 173 -4.20 22.27 9.95
N GLY A 174 -3.61 23.23 9.24
CA GLY A 174 -2.80 24.30 9.83
C GLY A 174 -1.40 23.91 10.26
N ARG A 175 -0.95 22.68 9.97
CA ARG A 175 0.42 22.21 10.22
C ARG A 175 1.30 22.42 8.99
N GLU A 176 2.60 22.52 9.21
CA GLU A 176 3.57 22.40 8.14
C GLU A 176 3.60 20.97 7.57
N PHE A 177 3.94 20.82 6.29
CA PHE A 177 3.91 19.52 5.59
C PHE A 177 4.65 18.42 6.36
N TRP A 178 5.88 18.71 6.78
CA TRP A 178 6.74 17.73 7.47
C TRP A 178 6.48 17.60 8.97
N SER A 179 5.63 18.44 9.55
CA SER A 179 5.27 18.37 10.97
C SER A 179 4.06 17.48 11.25
N ARG A 180 3.43 16.94 10.20
CA ARG A 180 2.33 15.97 10.36
C ARG A 180 2.85 14.69 11.00
N PRO A 181 2.25 14.21 12.10
CA PRO A 181 2.72 13.00 12.76
C PRO A 181 2.65 11.80 11.80
N ALA A 182 3.79 11.12 11.58
CA ALA A 182 3.90 10.03 10.61
C ALA A 182 2.83 8.94 10.83
N ARG A 183 2.62 8.53 12.08
CA ARG A 183 1.59 7.54 12.43
C ARG A 183 0.18 8.00 12.07
N LYS A 184 -0.14 9.30 12.22
CA LYS A 184 -1.44 9.84 11.84
C LYS A 184 -1.62 9.89 10.32
N ARG A 185 -0.55 10.15 9.57
CA ARG A 185 -0.55 10.07 8.11
C ARG A 185 -0.94 8.66 7.66
N GLU A 186 -0.30 7.64 8.21
CA GLU A 186 -0.56 6.25 7.85
C GLU A 186 -1.94 5.76 8.31
N LEU A 187 -2.44 6.22 9.46
CA LEU A 187 -3.80 5.90 9.91
C LEU A 187 -4.86 6.59 9.06
N PHE A 188 -4.61 7.79 8.56
CA PHE A 188 -5.47 8.47 7.60
C PHE A 188 -5.51 7.68 6.28
N ALA A 189 -4.34 7.29 5.76
CA ALA A 189 -4.22 6.46 4.56
C ALA A 189 -4.90 5.09 4.73
N LEU A 190 -4.80 4.46 5.91
CA LEU A 190 -5.55 3.26 6.25
C LEU A 190 -7.07 3.49 6.17
N GLY A 191 -7.55 4.62 6.67
CA GLY A 191 -8.96 5.00 6.56
C GLY A 191 -9.42 5.10 5.10
N SER A 192 -8.60 5.71 4.24
CA SER A 192 -8.84 5.81 2.80
C SER A 192 -8.80 4.43 2.11
N ALA A 193 -7.91 3.54 2.52
CA ALA A 193 -7.87 2.16 2.03
C ALA A 193 -9.11 1.37 2.44
N ILE A 194 -9.55 1.49 3.70
CA ILE A 194 -10.79 0.88 4.18
C ILE A 194 -11.99 1.43 3.41
N TYR A 195 -12.02 2.74 3.15
CA TYR A 195 -13.06 3.35 2.31
C TYR A 195 -13.09 2.71 0.92
N GLU A 196 -11.95 2.67 0.21
CA GLU A 196 -11.88 2.12 -1.15
C GLU A 196 -12.36 0.65 -1.19
N ILE A 197 -11.96 -0.16 -0.22
CA ILE A 197 -12.42 -1.56 -0.09
C ILE A 197 -13.92 -1.63 0.20
N MET A 198 -14.45 -0.79 1.09
CA MET A 198 -15.84 -0.85 1.54
C MET A 198 -16.80 -0.16 0.58
N ALA A 199 -16.42 0.94 -0.05
CA ALA A 199 -17.19 1.64 -1.07
C ALA A 199 -17.13 0.95 -2.43
N TRP A 200 -16.10 0.12 -2.65
CA TRP A 200 -15.76 -0.49 -3.93
C TRP A 200 -15.44 0.55 -5.01
N ALA A 201 -14.84 1.65 -4.60
CA ALA A 201 -14.43 2.78 -5.43
C ALA A 201 -13.39 3.62 -4.67
N SER A 202 -12.42 4.20 -5.39
CA SER A 202 -11.44 5.10 -4.79
C SER A 202 -12.10 6.34 -4.16
N PRO A 203 -11.54 6.89 -3.08
CA PRO A 203 -12.00 8.18 -2.58
C PRO A 203 -11.91 9.22 -3.70
N TYR A 204 -13.01 9.95 -3.94
CA TYR A 204 -13.12 10.95 -5.01
C TYR A 204 -12.73 10.45 -6.40
N GLU A 205 -13.09 9.20 -6.74
CA GLU A 205 -12.77 8.59 -8.03
C GLU A 205 -13.07 9.53 -9.22
N GLY A 206 -12.07 9.72 -10.08
CA GLY A 206 -12.17 10.56 -11.28
C GLY A 206 -11.95 12.05 -11.07
N GLN A 207 -11.61 12.49 -9.86
CA GLN A 207 -11.22 13.88 -9.58
C GLN A 207 -9.72 14.06 -9.67
N GLU A 208 -9.29 15.28 -10.02
CA GLU A 208 -7.89 15.66 -10.07
C GLU A 208 -7.32 15.85 -8.64
N ASP A 209 -6.04 15.51 -8.46
CA ASP A 209 -5.36 15.57 -7.14
C ASP A 209 -5.53 16.93 -6.45
N GLY A 210 -5.35 18.04 -7.18
CA GLY A 210 -5.50 19.37 -6.62
C GLY A 210 -6.93 19.73 -6.19
N GLU A 211 -7.96 19.05 -6.72
CA GLU A 211 -9.35 19.21 -6.25
C GLU A 211 -9.58 18.41 -4.97
N ILE A 212 -9.01 17.21 -4.89
CA ILE A 212 -9.07 16.36 -3.69
C ILE A 212 -8.41 17.08 -2.51
N GLU A 213 -7.20 17.61 -2.71
CA GLU A 213 -6.47 18.38 -1.70
C GLU A 213 -7.28 19.57 -1.18
N LYS A 214 -7.92 20.35 -2.08
CA LYS A 214 -8.77 21.49 -1.71
C LYS A 214 -9.98 21.06 -0.87
N LYS A 215 -10.61 19.92 -1.18
CA LYS A 215 -11.73 19.37 -0.42
C LYS A 215 -11.27 18.93 0.97
N TYR A 216 -10.19 18.16 1.05
CA TYR A 216 -9.63 17.71 2.32
C TYR A 216 -9.18 18.89 3.20
N ALA A 217 -8.61 19.94 2.61
CA ALA A 217 -8.24 21.17 3.34
C ALA A 217 -9.46 21.88 3.96
N LYS A 218 -10.65 21.76 3.36
CA LYS A 218 -11.93 22.26 3.89
C LYS A 218 -12.61 21.29 4.86
N GLY A 219 -12.06 20.08 5.07
CA GLY A 219 -12.71 19.04 5.86
C GLY A 219 -13.87 18.35 5.13
N GLU A 220 -13.94 18.51 3.81
CA GLU A 220 -14.90 17.79 2.98
C GLU A 220 -14.33 16.41 2.67
N PHE A 221 -15.07 15.35 3.02
CA PHE A 221 -14.68 13.95 2.80
C PHE A 221 -15.71 13.25 1.90
N PRO A 222 -15.31 12.13 1.23
CA PRO A 222 -16.26 11.31 0.49
C PRO A 222 -17.43 10.87 1.38
N THR A 223 -18.62 10.73 0.77
CA THR A 223 -19.78 10.26 1.52
C THR A 223 -19.56 8.88 2.13
N LEU A 224 -19.98 8.72 3.37
CA LEU A 224 -19.94 7.46 4.11
C LEU A 224 -21.33 6.80 4.21
N GLU A 225 -22.32 7.38 3.53
CA GLU A 225 -23.69 6.85 3.51
C GLU A 225 -23.72 5.44 2.93
N GLY A 226 -24.37 4.51 3.63
CA GLY A 226 -24.48 3.11 3.23
C GLY A 226 -23.19 2.27 3.41
N ILE A 227 -22.09 2.84 3.90
CA ILE A 227 -20.84 2.13 4.15
C ILE A 227 -20.84 1.54 5.56
N THR A 228 -20.73 0.22 5.65
CA THR A 228 -20.80 -0.51 6.92
C THR A 228 -19.72 -0.10 7.94
N ALA A 229 -18.50 0.24 7.48
CA ALA A 229 -17.38 0.68 8.32
C ALA A 229 -17.28 2.21 8.47
N SER A 230 -18.35 2.96 8.18
CA SER A 230 -18.38 4.43 8.13
C SER A 230 -17.74 5.09 9.35
N ASN A 231 -18.12 4.68 10.56
CA ASN A 231 -17.57 5.25 11.79
C ASN A 231 -16.05 5.00 11.93
N ILE A 232 -15.57 3.81 11.54
CA ILE A 232 -14.13 3.48 11.60
C ILE A 232 -13.35 4.35 10.62
N ILE A 233 -13.83 4.50 9.39
CA ILE A 233 -13.24 5.36 8.36
C ILE A 233 -13.20 6.80 8.85
N GLN A 234 -14.32 7.33 9.35
CA GLN A 234 -14.40 8.69 9.86
C GLN A 234 -13.40 8.94 11.01
N MET A 235 -13.29 8.00 11.95
CA MET A 235 -12.34 8.10 13.06
C MET A 235 -10.88 8.07 12.59
N CYS A 236 -10.55 7.35 11.51
CA CYS A 236 -9.22 7.41 10.88
C CYS A 236 -8.97 8.81 10.29
N TRP A 237 -9.92 9.31 9.50
CA TRP A 237 -9.81 10.63 8.87
C TRP A 237 -9.79 11.77 9.88
N ASP A 238 -10.46 11.63 11.02
CA ASP A 238 -10.47 12.62 12.13
C ASP A 238 -9.26 12.50 13.07
N GLU A 239 -8.28 11.65 12.76
CA GLU A 239 -7.08 11.39 13.58
C GLU A 239 -7.42 10.89 15.00
N LYS A 240 -8.57 10.21 15.21
CA LYS A 240 -9.03 9.75 16.53
C LYS A 240 -8.30 8.48 17.00
N TYR A 241 -7.90 7.60 16.08
CA TYR A 241 -7.13 6.42 16.46
C TYR A 241 -5.66 6.77 16.79
N GLY A 242 -5.11 6.09 17.78
CA GLY A 242 -3.70 6.17 18.18
C GLY A 242 -2.81 5.14 17.48
N SER A 243 -3.40 4.02 17.05
CA SER A 243 -2.68 2.90 16.45
C SER A 243 -3.52 2.13 15.43
N ALA A 244 -2.84 1.37 14.56
CA ALA A 244 -3.51 0.45 13.64
C ALA A 244 -4.15 -0.75 14.37
N ASP A 245 -3.66 -1.11 15.56
CA ASP A 245 -4.29 -2.12 16.43
C ASP A 245 -5.70 -1.69 16.85
N GLU A 246 -5.88 -0.44 17.26
CA GLU A 246 -7.20 0.07 17.62
C GLU A 246 -8.18 -0.01 16.44
N VAL A 247 -7.71 0.27 15.22
CA VAL A 247 -8.52 0.12 13.99
C VAL A 247 -8.86 -1.35 13.75
N ALA A 248 -7.89 -2.26 13.90
CA ALA A 248 -8.11 -3.70 13.73
C ALA A 248 -9.10 -4.25 14.76
N GLU A 249 -9.04 -3.80 16.01
CA GLU A 249 -10.00 -4.19 17.07
C GLU A 249 -11.42 -3.67 16.76
N ALA A 250 -11.54 -2.43 16.31
CA ALA A 250 -12.84 -1.88 15.90
C ALA A 250 -13.45 -2.67 14.73
N LEU A 251 -12.63 -3.10 13.74
CA LEU A 251 -13.07 -3.95 12.64
C LEU A 251 -13.47 -5.35 13.12
N ARG A 252 -12.73 -5.96 14.07
CA ARG A 252 -13.11 -7.25 14.68
C ARG A 252 -14.46 -7.17 15.40
N ALA A 253 -14.66 -6.12 16.19
CA ALA A 253 -15.93 -5.89 16.89
C ALA A 253 -17.08 -5.72 15.91
N LEU A 254 -16.87 -4.96 14.83
CA LEU A 254 -17.88 -4.77 13.78
C LEU A 254 -18.21 -6.10 13.07
N ILE A 255 -17.23 -6.92 12.74
CA ILE A 255 -17.43 -8.24 12.12
C ILE A 255 -18.23 -9.17 13.07
N ALA A 256 -17.91 -9.15 14.36
CA ALA A 256 -18.60 -9.97 15.37
C ALA A 256 -20.08 -9.55 15.54
N SER A 257 -20.39 -8.25 15.43
CA SER A 257 -21.76 -7.75 15.55
C SER A 257 -22.68 -8.06 14.35
N GLN A 258 -22.10 -8.54 13.23
CA GLN A 258 -22.86 -8.89 12.02
C GLN A 258 -23.15 -10.39 11.88
N ARG A 259 -22.71 -11.18 12.84
CA ARG A 259 -23.01 -12.63 12.93
C ARG A 259 -24.31 -12.87 13.71
#